data_fafbe0581e430c9c5b088bff12c631fe
#
_entry.id   fafbe0581e430c9c5b088bff12c631fe
#
_cell.length_a   1.000
_cell.length_b   1.000
_cell.length_c   1.000
_cell.angle_alpha   90.00
_cell.angle_beta   90.00
_cell.angle_gamma   90.00
#
_symmetry.space_group_name_H-M   'P 1'
#
loop_
_entity.id
_entity.type
_entity.pdbx_description
1 polymer ?
#
loop_
_entity_poly.entity_id
_entity_poly.type
_entity_poly.pdbx_seq_one_letter_code
_entity_poly.pdbx_strand_id
1 'polypeptide(L)'
;GSEMCIRDRDMLKVAKNKGLTVSFDGNFRSTLWTWDEARDFCTECLPYVDVLLGIEPYHLWKDEEDHAKGDWKDGVPLQPSYEQQDEIFQHFIDRYPNLKCIARHVRYVHSGSENSLKAFMWYDGHTFESKLFTFNILDRVGGGDAFASGLIYAMLHNYKAMDMINFAVASSAIKHTIHGDANITDDVSSIRNLMNMNYDIKR
;
A
#
# COMPACT_ATOMS: atom_id res chain seq x y z
N GLY A 1 17.66 16.33 -3.16
CA GLY A 1 17.43 14.93 -2.85
C GLY A 1 18.07 14.50 -1.54
N SER A 2 19.39 14.60 -1.40
CA SER A 2 20.12 14.08 -0.23
C SER A 2 19.73 14.74 1.11
N GLU A 3 19.50 16.06 1.13
CA GLU A 3 19.16 16.78 2.38
C GLU A 3 17.75 16.44 2.89
N MET A 4 16.79 16.26 2.00
CA MET A 4 15.45 15.78 2.37
C MET A 4 15.51 14.36 2.97
N CYS A 5 16.24 13.47 2.32
CA CYS A 5 16.40 12.09 2.77
C CYS A 5 17.03 12.00 4.18
N ILE A 6 18.04 12.83 4.47
CA ILE A 6 18.68 12.88 5.79
C ILE A 6 17.65 13.34 6.85
N ARG A 7 16.90 14.40 6.56
CA ARG A 7 15.88 14.94 7.47
C ARG A 7 14.79 13.92 7.77
N ASP A 8 14.29 13.25 6.74
CA ASP A 8 13.21 12.26 6.88
C ASP A 8 13.67 11.08 7.75
N ARG A 9 14.87 10.56 7.53
CA ARG A 9 15.48 9.52 8.37
C ARG A 9 15.61 9.95 9.83
N ASP A 10 16.05 11.18 10.07
CA ASP A 10 16.19 11.70 11.44
C ASP A 10 14.82 11.88 12.12
N MET A 11 13.80 12.30 11.36
CA MET A 11 12.41 12.34 11.85
C MET A 11 11.90 10.96 12.28
N LEU A 12 12.15 9.91 11.46
CA LEU A 12 11.76 8.54 11.78
C LEU A 12 12.40 8.05 13.08
N LYS A 13 13.70 8.30 13.27
CA LYS A 13 14.43 7.98 14.50
C LYS A 13 13.82 8.68 15.71
N VAL A 14 13.55 9.98 15.61
CA VAL A 14 12.95 10.75 16.68
C VAL A 14 11.54 10.24 17.02
N ALA A 15 10.73 9.92 16.01
CA ALA A 15 9.40 9.36 16.20
C ALA A 15 9.46 8.03 16.97
N LYS A 16 10.35 7.12 16.58
CA LYS A 16 10.54 5.83 17.28
C LYS A 16 11.01 6.02 18.71
N ASN A 17 11.98 6.91 18.94
CA ASN A 17 12.50 7.20 20.30
C ASN A 17 11.40 7.80 21.22
N LYS A 18 10.38 8.43 20.64
CA LYS A 18 9.21 8.93 21.38
C LYS A 18 8.09 7.88 21.52
N GLY A 19 8.29 6.66 21.06
CA GLY A 19 7.29 5.59 21.11
C GLY A 19 6.12 5.78 20.17
N LEU A 20 6.25 6.59 19.12
CA LEU A 20 5.21 6.78 18.12
C LEU A 20 5.17 5.60 17.15
N THR A 21 3.96 5.28 16.68
CA THR A 21 3.77 4.37 15.55
C THR A 21 4.09 5.12 14.26
N VAL A 22 4.98 4.54 13.44
CA VAL A 22 5.44 5.13 12.20
C VAL A 22 4.84 4.38 11.02
N SER A 23 4.07 5.07 10.20
CA SER A 23 3.66 4.60 8.87
C SER A 23 4.54 5.25 7.79
N PHE A 24 4.93 4.47 6.80
CA PHE A 24 5.80 4.91 5.73
C PHE A 24 5.29 4.40 4.38
N ASP A 25 5.10 5.33 3.43
CA ASP A 25 4.83 5.05 2.03
C ASP A 25 6.08 5.44 1.23
N GLY A 26 6.73 4.46 0.61
CA GLY A 26 7.91 4.69 -0.20
C GLY A 26 7.63 5.53 -1.44
N ASN A 27 6.40 5.48 -1.91
CA ASN A 27 5.85 6.29 -2.99
C ASN A 27 6.81 6.42 -4.18
N PHE A 28 7.43 5.31 -4.56
CA PHE A 28 8.47 5.27 -5.58
C PHE A 28 8.00 5.85 -6.92
N ARG A 29 8.84 6.69 -7.51
CA ARG A 29 8.64 7.27 -8.84
C ARG A 29 9.96 7.17 -9.61
N SER A 30 10.01 6.30 -10.61
CA SER A 30 11.20 6.10 -11.47
C SER A 30 11.62 7.35 -12.26
N THR A 31 10.78 8.38 -12.32
CA THR A 31 11.09 9.68 -12.91
C THR A 31 11.83 10.63 -11.98
N LEU A 32 11.88 10.34 -10.68
CA LEU A 32 12.47 11.22 -9.67
C LEU A 32 13.83 10.72 -9.19
N TRP A 33 14.03 9.42 -9.13
CA TRP A 33 15.26 8.77 -8.66
C TRP A 33 15.39 7.36 -9.24
N THR A 34 16.60 6.85 -9.20
CA THR A 34 16.87 5.49 -9.65
C THR A 34 16.37 4.46 -8.63
N TRP A 35 16.24 3.23 -9.08
CA TRP A 35 15.92 2.09 -8.23
C TRP A 35 16.87 1.94 -7.06
N ASP A 36 18.17 1.98 -7.34
CA ASP A 36 19.20 1.81 -6.33
C ASP A 36 19.16 2.92 -5.29
N GLU A 37 19.05 4.18 -5.71
CA GLU A 37 18.93 5.32 -4.78
C GLU A 37 17.70 5.20 -3.88
N ALA A 38 16.55 4.87 -4.46
CA ALA A 38 15.31 4.69 -3.71
C ALA A 38 15.41 3.53 -2.74
N ARG A 39 15.92 2.38 -3.17
CA ARG A 39 16.09 1.20 -2.35
C ARG A 39 17.06 1.45 -1.19
N ASP A 40 18.21 2.06 -1.45
CA ASP A 40 19.20 2.34 -0.44
C ASP A 40 18.63 3.27 0.65
N PHE A 41 17.96 4.37 0.25
CA PHE A 41 17.27 5.26 1.18
C PHE A 41 16.21 4.54 2.01
N CYS A 42 15.36 3.80 1.35
CA CYS A 42 14.26 3.12 1.98
C CYS A 42 14.74 2.01 2.94
N THR A 43 15.80 1.29 2.56
CA THR A 43 16.44 0.29 3.44
C THR A 43 16.93 0.91 4.74
N GLU A 44 17.42 2.16 4.70
CA GLU A 44 17.81 2.89 5.91
C GLU A 44 16.61 3.34 6.76
N CYS A 45 15.42 3.51 6.16
CA CYS A 45 14.21 3.91 6.86
C CYS A 45 13.49 2.75 7.53
N LEU A 46 13.46 1.57 6.90
CA LEU A 46 12.67 0.41 7.33
C LEU A 46 12.87 -0.02 8.80
N PRO A 47 14.06 0.06 9.41
CA PRO A 47 14.24 -0.24 10.83
C PRO A 47 13.41 0.64 11.79
N TYR A 48 12.89 1.77 11.31
CA TYR A 48 12.11 2.71 12.11
C TYR A 48 10.60 2.69 11.77
N VAL A 49 10.19 1.82 10.85
CA VAL A 49 8.82 1.75 10.34
C VAL A 49 8.02 0.65 11.03
N ASP A 50 6.79 0.95 11.43
CA ASP A 50 5.83 -0.04 11.95
C ASP A 50 4.85 -0.49 10.87
N VAL A 51 4.42 0.43 10.00
CA VAL A 51 3.45 0.19 8.94
C VAL A 51 4.04 0.57 7.60
N LEU A 52 4.30 -0.41 6.75
CA LEU A 52 4.85 -0.20 5.41
C LEU A 52 3.73 -0.21 4.38
N LEU A 53 3.63 0.86 3.59
CA LEU A 53 2.67 1.02 2.50
C LEU A 53 3.39 0.95 1.16
N GLY A 54 3.05 -0.06 0.37
CA GLY A 54 3.83 -0.43 -0.80
C GLY A 54 5.08 -1.23 -0.45
N ILE A 55 5.61 -1.95 -1.41
CA ILE A 55 6.81 -2.77 -1.25
C ILE A 55 7.91 -2.40 -2.25
N GLU A 56 7.58 -1.59 -3.22
CA GLU A 56 8.52 -1.06 -4.19
C GLU A 56 9.28 0.13 -3.60
N PRO A 57 10.60 0.21 -3.78
CA PRO A 57 11.54 -0.64 -4.51
C PRO A 57 12.25 -1.68 -3.62
N TYR A 58 11.78 -1.97 -2.44
CA TYR A 58 12.50 -2.70 -1.39
C TYR A 58 12.60 -4.20 -1.58
N HIS A 59 11.69 -4.77 -2.37
CA HIS A 59 11.50 -6.22 -2.48
C HIS A 59 12.57 -6.91 -3.32
N LEU A 60 13.39 -6.15 -4.08
CA LEU A 60 14.54 -6.69 -4.79
C LEU A 60 15.79 -6.64 -3.91
N TRP A 61 16.22 -7.80 -3.52
CA TRP A 61 17.54 -8.02 -2.95
C TRP A 61 18.56 -7.95 -4.08
N LYS A 62 19.68 -7.29 -3.86
CA LYS A 62 20.78 -7.17 -4.87
C LYS A 62 21.27 -8.50 -5.42
N ASP A 63 21.01 -9.60 -4.71
CA ASP A 63 21.51 -10.93 -5.01
C ASP A 63 20.51 -11.78 -5.83
N GLU A 64 19.31 -11.27 -6.12
CA GLU A 64 18.26 -12.00 -6.81
C GLU A 64 18.02 -11.44 -8.23
N GLU A 65 19.04 -11.47 -9.09
CA GLU A 65 18.97 -11.01 -10.48
C GLU A 65 17.97 -11.80 -11.36
N ASP A 66 17.47 -12.93 -10.88
CA ASP A 66 16.66 -13.86 -11.69
C ASP A 66 15.13 -13.59 -11.67
N HIS A 67 14.64 -12.71 -10.81
CA HIS A 67 13.20 -12.42 -10.71
C HIS A 67 12.67 -11.40 -11.74
N ALA A 68 13.54 -10.93 -12.63
CA ALA A 68 13.18 -9.95 -13.66
C ALA A 68 12.54 -10.56 -14.93
N LYS A 69 12.19 -11.83 -14.91
CA LYS A 69 11.62 -12.53 -16.09
C LYS A 69 10.11 -12.74 -15.90
N GLY A 70 9.32 -12.08 -16.74
CA GLY A 70 7.88 -12.28 -16.82
C GLY A 70 7.07 -11.01 -16.61
N ASP A 71 5.83 -11.16 -16.16
CA ASP A 71 4.89 -10.07 -15.85
C ASP A 71 5.24 -9.31 -14.57
N TRP A 72 6.53 -9.11 -14.34
CA TRP A 72 7.07 -8.40 -13.20
C TRP A 72 7.44 -6.98 -13.62
N LYS A 73 6.84 -6.01 -12.98
CA LYS A 73 7.25 -4.62 -13.10
C LYS A 73 8.06 -4.26 -11.87
N ASP A 74 9.27 -3.77 -12.13
CA ASP A 74 10.11 -3.31 -11.05
C ASP A 74 10.36 -4.43 -10.00
N GLY A 75 10.46 -5.70 -10.44
CA GLY A 75 10.71 -6.87 -9.63
C GLY A 75 9.56 -7.34 -8.75
N VAL A 76 8.36 -6.80 -8.93
CA VAL A 76 7.14 -7.27 -8.25
C VAL A 76 6.20 -7.88 -9.27
N PRO A 77 5.57 -9.03 -8.99
CA PRO A 77 4.53 -9.53 -9.87
C PRO A 77 3.42 -8.49 -9.99
N LEU A 78 3.06 -8.15 -11.23
CA LEU A 78 1.95 -7.21 -11.48
C LEU A 78 0.63 -7.74 -10.91
N GLN A 79 0.46 -9.05 -10.93
CA GLN A 79 -0.72 -9.75 -10.44
C GLN A 79 -0.27 -10.98 -9.63
N PRO A 80 0.20 -10.78 -8.39
CA PRO A 80 0.69 -11.87 -7.56
C PRO A 80 -0.44 -12.84 -7.19
N SER A 81 -0.11 -14.14 -7.09
CA SER A 81 -0.92 -15.06 -6.31
C SER A 81 -0.82 -14.73 -4.81
N TYR A 82 -1.73 -15.32 -4.02
CA TYR A 82 -1.66 -15.19 -2.57
C TYR A 82 -0.31 -15.70 -2.04
N GLU A 83 0.13 -16.87 -2.51
CA GLU A 83 1.37 -17.52 -2.07
C GLU A 83 2.61 -16.67 -2.41
N GLN A 84 2.65 -16.11 -3.62
CA GLN A 84 3.75 -15.21 -4.03
C GLN A 84 3.79 -13.96 -3.15
N GLN A 85 2.63 -13.40 -2.82
CA GLN A 85 2.58 -12.21 -2.00
C GLN A 85 2.93 -12.50 -0.53
N ASP A 86 2.49 -13.65 -0.02
CA ASP A 86 2.83 -14.11 1.33
C ASP A 86 4.34 -14.33 1.47
N GLU A 87 4.96 -15.00 0.51
CA GLU A 87 6.41 -15.21 0.46
C GLU A 87 7.19 -13.88 0.46
N ILE A 88 6.76 -12.91 -0.35
CA ILE A 88 7.36 -11.57 -0.36
C ILE A 88 7.23 -10.90 1.02
N PHE A 89 6.06 -10.92 1.62
CA PHE A 89 5.86 -10.33 2.94
C PHE A 89 6.69 -11.00 4.01
N GLN A 90 6.82 -12.32 3.96
CA GLN A 90 7.63 -13.07 4.90
C GLN A 90 9.11 -12.65 4.84
N HIS A 91 9.67 -12.45 3.63
CA HIS A 91 11.03 -11.92 3.46
C HIS A 91 11.20 -10.54 4.13
N PHE A 92 10.19 -9.66 4.05
CA PHE A 92 10.24 -8.37 4.74
C PHE A 92 10.27 -8.53 6.25
N ILE A 93 9.41 -9.38 6.80
CA ILE A 93 9.30 -9.60 8.25
C ILE A 93 10.56 -10.25 8.80
N ASP A 94 11.14 -11.21 8.09
CA ASP A 94 12.39 -11.86 8.50
C ASP A 94 13.54 -10.84 8.58
N ARG A 95 13.57 -9.89 7.65
CA ARG A 95 14.62 -8.86 7.60
C ARG A 95 14.34 -7.66 8.52
N TYR A 96 13.06 -7.30 8.69
CA TYR A 96 12.62 -6.15 9.47
C TYR A 96 11.55 -6.56 10.49
N PRO A 97 11.94 -7.23 11.58
CA PRO A 97 10.98 -7.74 12.57
C PRO A 97 10.27 -6.65 13.38
N ASN A 98 10.64 -5.39 13.19
CA ASN A 98 9.94 -4.23 13.74
C ASN A 98 8.63 -3.91 13.00
N LEU A 99 8.45 -4.40 11.78
CA LEU A 99 7.22 -4.19 11.00
C LEU A 99 6.05 -4.92 11.67
N LYS A 100 4.93 -4.21 11.79
CA LYS A 100 3.67 -4.73 12.34
C LYS A 100 2.60 -4.91 11.28
N CYS A 101 2.73 -4.15 10.19
CA CYS A 101 1.84 -4.22 9.05
C CYS A 101 2.61 -3.90 7.77
N ILE A 102 2.35 -4.68 6.74
CA ILE A 102 2.78 -4.38 5.37
C ILE A 102 1.53 -4.46 4.51
N ALA A 103 1.26 -3.45 3.70
CA ALA A 103 0.10 -3.46 2.81
C ALA A 103 0.47 -2.97 1.41
N ARG A 104 -0.11 -3.63 0.41
CA ARG A 104 0.08 -3.32 -1.01
C ARG A 104 -1.23 -3.49 -1.74
N HIS A 105 -1.59 -2.53 -2.59
CA HIS A 105 -2.69 -2.73 -3.53
C HIS A 105 -2.18 -3.05 -4.94
N VAL A 106 -2.97 -3.82 -5.67
CA VAL A 106 -2.68 -4.26 -7.03
C VAL A 106 -3.83 -3.81 -7.93
N ARG A 107 -3.48 -3.23 -9.07
CA ARG A 107 -4.45 -2.76 -10.05
C ARG A 107 -4.48 -3.66 -11.27
N TYR A 108 -5.68 -4.04 -11.67
CA TYR A 108 -5.98 -4.79 -12.89
C TYR A 108 -6.64 -3.85 -13.89
N VAL A 109 -6.02 -3.66 -15.05
CA VAL A 109 -6.52 -2.77 -16.11
C VAL A 109 -7.30 -3.62 -17.11
N HIS A 110 -8.61 -3.40 -17.22
CA HIS A 110 -9.48 -4.09 -18.17
C HIS A 110 -9.64 -3.29 -19.46
N SER A 111 -9.76 -1.96 -19.32
CA SER A 111 -9.84 -1.02 -20.43
C SER A 111 -9.29 0.34 -20.04
N GLY A 112 -9.40 1.33 -20.94
CA GLY A 112 -9.00 2.71 -20.63
C GLY A 112 -9.78 3.34 -19.47
N SER A 113 -11.01 2.89 -19.23
CA SER A 113 -11.90 3.43 -18.20
C SER A 113 -12.26 2.41 -17.10
N GLU A 114 -12.15 1.11 -17.32
CA GLU A 114 -12.52 0.09 -16.35
C GLU A 114 -11.30 -0.57 -15.73
N ASN A 115 -11.22 -0.53 -14.41
CA ASN A 115 -10.15 -1.16 -13.64
C ASN A 115 -10.73 -1.93 -12.44
N SER A 116 -9.92 -2.85 -11.92
CA SER A 116 -10.18 -3.46 -10.62
C SER A 116 -9.01 -3.23 -9.68
N LEU A 117 -9.29 -3.16 -8.40
CA LEU A 117 -8.31 -3.12 -7.33
C LEU A 117 -8.50 -4.29 -6.37
N LYS A 118 -7.39 -4.85 -5.97
CA LYS A 118 -7.24 -5.83 -4.90
C LYS A 118 -6.06 -5.41 -4.04
N ALA A 119 -6.01 -5.81 -2.79
CA ALA A 119 -4.85 -5.59 -1.94
C ALA A 119 -4.49 -6.82 -1.13
N PHE A 120 -3.25 -6.83 -0.70
CA PHE A 120 -2.70 -7.79 0.25
C PHE A 120 -2.16 -7.04 1.45
N MET A 121 -2.29 -7.64 2.63
CA MET A 121 -1.79 -7.10 3.88
C MET A 121 -1.24 -8.22 4.74
N TRP A 122 0.00 -8.06 5.20
CA TRP A 122 0.50 -8.83 6.32
C TRP A 122 0.23 -8.07 7.61
N TYR A 123 -0.38 -8.74 8.58
CA TYR A 123 -0.70 -8.17 9.88
C TYR A 123 -0.84 -9.29 10.92
N ASP A 124 -0.24 -9.09 12.10
CA ASP A 124 -0.31 -10.03 13.23
C ASP A 124 0.01 -11.49 12.84
N GLY A 125 1.10 -11.68 12.08
CA GLY A 125 1.60 -13.01 11.68
C GLY A 125 0.87 -13.67 10.51
N HIS A 126 -0.07 -12.99 9.85
CA HIS A 126 -0.88 -13.57 8.79
C HIS A 126 -0.97 -12.63 7.59
N THR A 127 -1.04 -13.22 6.41
CA THR A 127 -1.34 -12.50 5.17
C THR A 127 -2.84 -12.53 4.89
N PHE A 128 -3.38 -11.38 4.53
CA PHE A 128 -4.78 -11.18 4.17
C PHE A 128 -4.87 -10.69 2.73
N GLU A 129 -5.86 -11.19 2.02
CA GLU A 129 -6.20 -10.78 0.66
C GLU A 129 -7.59 -10.14 0.67
N SER A 130 -7.70 -8.93 0.08
CA SER A 130 -8.97 -8.22 0.02
C SER A 130 -9.92 -8.79 -1.02
N LYS A 131 -11.18 -8.35 -0.99
CA LYS A 131 -12.09 -8.48 -2.12
C LYS A 131 -11.53 -7.73 -3.33
N LEU A 132 -11.98 -8.13 -4.53
CA LEU A 132 -11.72 -7.42 -5.77
C LEU A 132 -12.84 -6.39 -6.00
N PHE A 133 -12.47 -5.12 -6.20
CA PHE A 133 -13.41 -4.04 -6.50
C PHE A 133 -13.21 -3.57 -7.93
N THR A 134 -14.25 -3.67 -8.76
CA THR A 134 -14.26 -3.20 -10.15
C THR A 134 -15.03 -1.90 -10.26
N PHE A 135 -14.48 -0.92 -10.97
CA PHE A 135 -15.05 0.42 -11.10
C PHE A 135 -14.60 1.11 -12.39
N ASN A 136 -15.33 2.15 -12.77
CA ASN A 136 -14.93 3.04 -13.84
C ASN A 136 -14.10 4.20 -13.29
N ILE A 137 -12.94 4.45 -13.92
CA ILE A 137 -12.04 5.51 -13.52
C ILE A 137 -12.49 6.85 -14.11
N LEU A 138 -12.60 7.85 -13.26
CA LEU A 138 -12.65 9.26 -13.66
C LEU A 138 -11.27 9.93 -13.48
N ASP A 139 -10.57 9.63 -12.38
CA ASP A 139 -9.25 10.17 -12.09
C ASP A 139 -8.41 9.17 -11.29
N ARG A 140 -7.12 9.08 -11.64
CA ARG A 140 -6.18 8.15 -10.99
C ARG A 140 -5.36 8.78 -9.87
N VAL A 141 -5.31 10.11 -9.82
CA VAL A 141 -4.49 10.83 -8.85
C VAL A 141 -5.07 10.64 -7.43
N GLY A 142 -4.21 10.42 -6.45
CA GLY A 142 -4.61 10.24 -5.05
C GLY A 142 -5.17 8.85 -4.69
N GLY A 143 -5.22 7.89 -5.63
CA GLY A 143 -5.72 6.54 -5.33
C GLY A 143 -4.86 5.79 -4.31
N GLY A 144 -3.52 5.94 -4.38
CA GLY A 144 -2.59 5.40 -3.38
C GLY A 144 -2.76 6.05 -2.01
N ASP A 145 -2.87 7.37 -1.98
CA ASP A 145 -3.07 8.13 -0.74
C ASP A 145 -4.41 7.78 -0.08
N ALA A 146 -5.46 7.55 -0.88
CA ALA A 146 -6.75 7.09 -0.38
C ALA A 146 -6.68 5.65 0.20
N PHE A 147 -5.90 4.77 -0.40
CA PHE A 147 -5.62 3.45 0.17
C PHE A 147 -4.90 3.56 1.51
N ALA A 148 -3.82 4.33 1.55
CA ALA A 148 -3.02 4.55 2.75
C ALA A 148 -3.85 5.15 3.89
N SER A 149 -4.60 6.22 3.61
CA SER A 149 -5.46 6.87 4.60
C SER A 149 -6.59 5.96 5.09
N GLY A 150 -7.18 5.16 4.18
CA GLY A 150 -8.19 4.17 4.52
C GLY A 150 -7.66 3.09 5.47
N LEU A 151 -6.45 2.58 5.21
CA LEU A 151 -5.82 1.59 6.08
C LEU A 151 -5.51 2.18 7.46
N ILE A 152 -4.89 3.36 7.51
CA ILE A 152 -4.56 4.04 8.78
C ILE A 152 -5.84 4.33 9.57
N TYR A 153 -6.89 4.81 8.91
CA TYR A 153 -8.19 5.02 9.54
C TYR A 153 -8.73 3.73 10.18
N ALA A 154 -8.75 2.63 9.44
CA ALA A 154 -9.25 1.36 9.94
C ALA A 154 -8.42 0.81 11.11
N MET A 155 -7.10 0.98 11.08
CA MET A 155 -6.20 0.63 12.19
C MET A 155 -6.51 1.46 13.45
N LEU A 156 -6.65 2.78 13.31
CA LEU A 156 -6.97 3.68 14.43
C LEU A 156 -8.35 3.40 15.05
N HIS A 157 -9.27 2.83 14.28
CA HIS A 157 -10.62 2.46 14.73
C HIS A 157 -10.73 0.98 15.12
N ASN A 158 -9.60 0.26 15.22
CA ASN A 158 -9.53 -1.13 15.66
C ASN A 158 -10.42 -2.08 14.83
N TYR A 159 -10.46 -1.90 13.52
CA TYR A 159 -11.14 -2.84 12.63
C TYR A 159 -10.45 -4.21 12.70
N LYS A 160 -11.17 -5.28 12.40
CA LYS A 160 -10.56 -6.60 12.19
C LYS A 160 -9.69 -6.56 10.93
N ALA A 161 -8.64 -7.38 10.88
CA ALA A 161 -7.65 -7.35 9.80
C ALA A 161 -8.28 -7.43 8.39
N MET A 162 -9.23 -8.34 8.19
CA MET A 162 -9.93 -8.46 6.90
C MET A 162 -10.74 -7.20 6.56
N ASP A 163 -11.34 -6.56 7.56
CA ASP A 163 -12.09 -5.31 7.36
C ASP A 163 -11.16 -4.14 7.11
N MET A 164 -9.97 -4.11 7.74
CA MET A 164 -8.95 -3.07 7.48
C MET A 164 -8.57 -3.04 6.01
N ILE A 165 -8.20 -4.20 5.45
CA ILE A 165 -7.73 -4.25 4.06
C ILE A 165 -8.86 -4.01 3.06
N ASN A 166 -10.07 -4.51 3.31
CA ASN A 166 -11.23 -4.26 2.48
C ASN A 166 -11.64 -2.78 2.50
N PHE A 167 -11.58 -2.13 3.66
CA PHE A 167 -11.87 -0.70 3.81
C PHE A 167 -10.85 0.15 3.05
N ALA A 168 -9.56 -0.19 3.15
CA ALA A 168 -8.49 0.52 2.44
C ALA A 168 -8.68 0.45 0.91
N VAL A 169 -8.98 -0.74 0.38
CA VAL A 169 -9.23 -0.90 -1.07
C VAL A 169 -10.50 -0.18 -1.51
N ALA A 170 -11.58 -0.27 -0.71
CA ALA A 170 -12.83 0.44 -1.01
C ALA A 170 -12.63 1.96 -1.02
N SER A 171 -11.84 2.51 -0.09
CA SER A 171 -11.46 3.93 -0.07
C SER A 171 -10.73 4.34 -1.36
N SER A 172 -9.76 3.53 -1.79
CA SER A 172 -9.05 3.74 -3.05
C SER A 172 -9.97 3.64 -4.26
N ALA A 173 -10.85 2.64 -4.31
CA ALA A 173 -11.78 2.46 -5.42
C ALA A 173 -12.73 3.67 -5.57
N ILE A 174 -13.28 4.17 -4.46
CA ILE A 174 -14.13 5.37 -4.47
C ILE A 174 -13.34 6.57 -4.98
N LYS A 175 -12.09 6.77 -4.52
CA LYS A 175 -11.26 7.89 -4.98
C LYS A 175 -11.10 7.92 -6.50
N HIS A 176 -10.96 6.76 -7.13
CA HIS A 176 -10.85 6.68 -8.60
C HIS A 176 -12.12 7.15 -9.34
N THR A 177 -13.25 7.26 -8.67
CA THR A 177 -14.52 7.78 -9.21
C THR A 177 -14.75 9.26 -8.92
N ILE A 178 -13.76 9.95 -8.36
CA ILE A 178 -13.82 11.37 -7.97
C ILE A 178 -12.73 12.13 -8.72
N HIS A 179 -13.05 13.30 -9.27
CA HIS A 179 -12.05 14.17 -9.90
C HIS A 179 -11.12 14.81 -8.87
N GLY A 180 -9.87 15.04 -9.30
CA GLY A 180 -8.84 15.68 -8.46
C GLY A 180 -8.11 14.67 -7.60
N ASP A 181 -7.25 15.13 -6.73
CA ASP A 181 -6.35 14.34 -5.89
C ASP A 181 -6.93 14.00 -4.51
N ALA A 182 -7.89 14.77 -4.03
CA ALA A 182 -8.51 14.57 -2.73
C ALA A 182 -9.67 13.57 -2.76
N ASN A 183 -9.77 12.74 -1.74
CA ASN A 183 -10.92 11.85 -1.55
C ASN A 183 -12.02 12.61 -0.79
N ILE A 184 -12.87 13.30 -1.54
CA ILE A 184 -13.99 14.10 -1.01
C ILE A 184 -15.26 13.26 -0.86
N THR A 185 -15.21 12.17 -0.10
CA THR A 185 -16.41 11.43 0.28
C THR A 185 -17.10 12.15 1.45
N ASP A 186 -18.42 12.24 1.41
CA ASP A 186 -19.21 12.95 2.44
C ASP A 186 -19.04 12.30 3.83
N ASP A 187 -18.92 10.98 3.87
CA ASP A 187 -18.69 10.24 5.10
C ASP A 187 -18.10 8.84 4.86
N VAL A 188 -17.75 8.20 5.95
CA VAL A 188 -17.21 6.83 5.99
C VAL A 188 -18.25 5.78 5.57
N SER A 189 -19.55 6.11 5.55
CA SER A 189 -20.60 5.15 5.23
C SER A 189 -20.53 4.69 3.78
N SER A 190 -20.15 5.57 2.86
CA SER A 190 -19.96 5.23 1.44
C SER A 190 -18.88 4.17 1.26
N ILE A 191 -17.76 4.32 1.99
CA ILE A 191 -16.66 3.35 1.95
C ILE A 191 -17.11 2.02 2.57
N ARG A 192 -17.82 2.05 3.70
CA ARG A 192 -18.36 0.84 4.35
C ARG A 192 -19.38 0.12 3.48
N ASN A 193 -20.24 0.85 2.79
CA ASN A 193 -21.21 0.28 1.87
C ASN A 193 -20.50 -0.45 0.72
N LEU A 194 -19.52 0.19 0.09
CA LEU A 194 -18.74 -0.45 -0.96
C LEU A 194 -17.96 -1.67 -0.42
N MET A 195 -17.31 -1.54 0.72
CA MET A 195 -16.57 -2.64 1.39
C MET A 195 -17.47 -3.87 1.59
N ASN A 196 -18.73 -3.66 1.97
CA ASN A 196 -19.73 -4.71 2.18
C ASN A 196 -20.46 -5.12 0.90
N MET A 197 -20.15 -4.51 -0.25
CA MET A 197 -20.83 -4.70 -1.52
C MET A 197 -22.36 -4.41 -1.45
N ASN A 198 -22.73 -3.49 -0.57
CA ASN A 198 -24.09 -2.97 -0.48
C ASN A 198 -24.26 -1.84 -1.48
N TYR A 199 -24.84 -2.16 -2.63
CA TYR A 199 -25.11 -1.18 -3.71
C TYR A 199 -26.48 -0.50 -3.58
N ASP A 200 -27.28 -0.87 -2.58
CA ASP A 200 -28.61 -0.29 -2.36
C ASP A 200 -28.48 1.12 -1.80
N ILE A 201 -28.89 2.09 -2.58
CA ILE A 201 -29.08 3.47 -2.14
C ILE A 201 -30.34 3.50 -1.29
N LYS A 202 -30.21 3.53 0.02
CA LYS A 202 -31.31 3.85 0.93
C LYS A 202 -31.69 5.31 0.70
N ARG A 203 -32.83 5.54 0.07
CA ARG A 203 -33.45 6.85 -0.07
C ARG A 203 -34.18 7.25 1.20
#